data_aad15c0b657e53dd00ccd282bb7ff976
#
_entry.id   aad15c0b657e53dd00ccd282bb7ff976
#
_cell.length_a   1.000
_cell.length_b   1.000
_cell.length_c   1.000
_cell.angle_alpha   90.00
_cell.angle_beta   90.00
_cell.angle_gamma   90.00
#
_symmetry.space_group_name_H-M   'P 1'
#
loop_
_entity.id
_entity.type
_entity.pdbx_description
1 polymer ?
#
loop_
_entity_poly.entity_id
_entity_poly.type
_entity_poly.pdbx_seq_one_letter_code
_entity_poly.pdbx_strand_id
1 'polypeptide(L)'
;MHRDLKLENIMVDEDGYLKLIDYGLAKTVTEGQLATSYCGTPEYIAPEMVDGSGHDFSVDWWAVGVLIYEMLIGVTPFFNRNK
;
A
#
# COMPACT_ATOMS: atom_id res chain seq x y z
N MET A 1 -4.41 9.25 -2.31
CA MET A 1 -3.75 8.01 -1.83
C MET A 1 -4.19 6.80 -2.65
N HIS A 2 -3.27 5.92 -2.93
CA HIS A 2 -3.50 4.73 -3.77
C HIS A 2 -4.20 3.61 -3.00
N ARG A 3 -3.76 3.32 -1.79
CA ARG A 3 -4.28 2.33 -0.84
C ARG A 3 -4.04 0.86 -1.20
N ASP A 4 -3.32 0.58 -2.28
CA ASP A 4 -2.96 -0.80 -2.64
C ASP A 4 -1.58 -0.85 -3.31
N LEU A 5 -0.62 -0.12 -2.73
CA LEU A 5 0.77 -0.17 -3.20
C LEU A 5 1.36 -1.52 -2.85
N LYS A 6 1.81 -2.24 -3.85
CA LYS A 6 2.48 -3.54 -3.73
C LYS A 6 3.25 -3.82 -5.00
N LEU A 7 4.12 -4.82 -4.94
CA LEU A 7 5.02 -5.12 -6.06
C LEU A 7 4.24 -5.44 -7.35
N GLU A 8 3.12 -6.14 -7.24
CA GLU A 8 2.29 -6.52 -8.39
C GLU A 8 1.65 -5.32 -9.09
N ASN A 9 1.54 -4.17 -8.41
CA ASN A 9 0.96 -2.95 -8.96
C ASN A 9 2.01 -1.98 -9.48
N ILE A 10 3.26 -2.42 -9.63
CA ILE A 10 4.35 -1.63 -10.18
C ILE A 10 4.82 -2.30 -11.46
N MET A 11 4.81 -1.55 -12.55
CA MET A 11 5.29 -2.02 -13.85
C MET A 11 6.49 -1.20 -14.28
N VAL A 12 7.34 -1.80 -15.11
CA VAL A 12 8.51 -1.14 -15.70
C VAL A 12 8.24 -0.93 -17.17
N ASP A 13 8.33 0.32 -17.65
CA ASP A 13 8.11 0.61 -19.07
C ASP A 13 9.37 0.34 -19.90
N GLU A 14 9.26 0.56 -21.22
CA GLU A 14 10.38 0.29 -22.16
C GLU A 14 11.61 1.13 -21.86
N ASP A 15 11.44 2.31 -21.26
CA ASP A 15 12.54 3.23 -20.95
C ASP A 15 13.13 2.98 -19.57
N GLY A 16 12.62 1.98 -18.84
CA GLY A 16 13.09 1.63 -17.51
C GLY A 16 12.44 2.42 -16.37
N TYR A 17 11.42 3.23 -16.65
CA TYR A 17 10.71 3.97 -15.61
C TYR A 17 9.63 3.10 -14.96
N LEU A 18 9.44 3.31 -13.66
CA LEU A 18 8.41 2.61 -12.90
C LEU A 18 7.06 3.30 -13.09
N LYS A 19 6.00 2.51 -13.16
CA LYS A 19 4.62 2.97 -13.30
C LYS A 19 3.76 2.29 -12.26
N LEU A 20 2.97 3.08 -11.52
CA LEU A 20 1.93 2.53 -10.66
C LEU A 20 0.68 2.22 -11.49
N ILE A 21 0.06 1.09 -11.21
CA ILE A 21 -1.15 0.66 -11.87
C ILE A 21 -2.22 0.29 -10.83
N ASP A 22 -3.43 0.03 -11.30
CA ASP A 22 -4.57 -0.42 -10.49
C ASP A 22 -4.97 0.57 -9.40
N TYR A 23 -5.66 1.62 -9.83
CA TYR A 23 -6.16 2.66 -8.92
C TYR A 23 -7.57 2.34 -8.39
N GLY A 24 -8.01 1.08 -8.45
CA GLY A 24 -9.36 0.68 -8.05
C GLY A 24 -9.73 1.03 -6.61
N LEU A 25 -8.74 1.11 -5.72
CA LEU A 25 -8.95 1.49 -4.32
C LEU A 25 -8.51 2.92 -4.01
N ALA A 26 -8.08 3.68 -5.01
CA ALA A 26 -7.60 5.04 -4.80
C ALA A 26 -8.71 5.96 -4.31
N LYS A 27 -8.37 6.90 -3.45
CA LYS A 27 -9.31 7.84 -2.88
C LYS A 27 -8.66 9.20 -2.68
N THR A 28 -9.42 10.24 -3.00
CA THR A 28 -9.02 11.62 -2.72
C THR A 28 -9.35 11.93 -1.25
N VAL A 29 -8.38 12.48 -0.53
CA VAL A 29 -8.54 12.88 0.86
C VAL A 29 -8.30 14.37 0.98
N THR A 30 -9.27 15.09 1.50
CA THR A 30 -9.16 16.51 1.79
C THR A 30 -8.40 16.70 3.10
N GLU A 31 -7.57 17.75 3.17
CA GLU A 31 -6.80 18.07 4.37
C GLU A 31 -7.71 18.10 5.60
N GLY A 32 -7.27 17.45 6.67
CA GLY A 32 -8.02 17.35 7.92
C GLY A 32 -9.08 16.26 7.95
N GLN A 33 -9.28 15.54 6.86
CA GLN A 33 -10.21 14.41 6.81
C GLN A 33 -9.46 13.08 6.74
N LEU A 34 -10.08 12.03 7.28
CA LEU A 34 -9.53 10.68 7.25
C LEU A 34 -10.49 9.74 6.53
N ALA A 35 -9.94 8.82 5.75
CA ALA A 35 -10.71 7.72 5.19
C ALA A 35 -10.89 6.63 6.23
N THR A 36 -11.95 5.84 6.13
CA THR A 36 -12.26 4.81 7.12
C THR A 36 -12.47 3.42 6.54
N SER A 37 -12.46 3.29 5.21
CA SER A 37 -12.66 1.99 4.56
C SER A 37 -11.47 1.06 4.81
N TYR A 38 -11.74 -0.18 5.21
CA TYR A 38 -10.72 -1.22 5.26
C TYR A 38 -10.56 -1.80 3.86
N CYS A 39 -9.38 -1.66 3.30
CA CYS A 39 -9.09 -2.13 1.95
C CYS A 39 -7.59 -2.34 1.76
N GLY A 40 -7.22 -2.95 0.64
CA GLY A 40 -5.84 -3.20 0.28
C GLY A 40 -5.45 -4.66 0.45
N THR A 41 -4.16 -4.94 0.33
CA THR A 41 -3.60 -6.29 0.42
C THR A 41 -3.02 -6.49 1.82
N PRO A 42 -3.41 -7.57 2.55
CA PRO A 42 -3.10 -7.71 3.98
C PRO A 42 -1.64 -7.48 4.37
N GLU A 43 -0.69 -7.97 3.58
CA GLU A 43 0.73 -7.85 3.91
C GLU A 43 1.24 -6.41 3.86
N TYR A 44 0.51 -5.49 3.22
CA TYR A 44 0.90 -4.10 3.00
C TYR A 44 0.06 -3.10 3.79
N ILE A 45 -0.92 -3.57 4.55
CA ILE A 45 -1.88 -2.69 5.25
C ILE A 45 -1.23 -2.05 6.47
N ALA A 46 -1.38 -0.73 6.59
CA ALA A 46 -0.88 0.03 7.74
C ALA A 46 -1.72 -0.24 9.00
N PRO A 47 -1.12 -0.09 10.19
CA PRO A 47 -1.82 -0.33 11.45
C PRO A 47 -3.09 0.49 11.65
N GLU A 48 -3.09 1.76 11.25
CA GLU A 48 -4.25 2.64 11.40
C GLU A 48 -5.43 2.19 10.54
N MET A 49 -5.16 1.48 9.44
CA MET A 49 -6.23 0.91 8.62
C MET A 49 -6.82 -0.34 9.27
N VAL A 50 -5.98 -1.11 9.95
CA VAL A 50 -6.41 -2.34 10.63
C VAL A 50 -7.29 -2.02 11.84
N ASP A 51 -6.93 -1.02 12.63
CA ASP A 51 -7.68 -0.68 13.84
C ASP A 51 -8.91 0.20 13.59
N GLY A 52 -9.09 0.68 12.35
CA GLY A 52 -10.28 1.45 11.99
C GLY A 52 -10.31 2.88 12.48
N SER A 53 -9.19 3.41 12.97
CA SER A 53 -9.12 4.78 13.50
C SER A 53 -9.16 5.85 12.41
N GLY A 54 -9.17 5.46 11.14
CA GLY A 54 -9.11 6.38 10.01
C GLY A 54 -7.70 6.49 9.46
N HIS A 55 -7.58 6.77 8.17
CA HIS A 55 -6.28 6.82 7.51
C HIS A 55 -6.23 7.92 6.45
N ASP A 56 -5.02 8.34 6.11
CA ASP A 56 -4.74 9.31 5.06
C ASP A 56 -3.53 8.82 4.22
N PHE A 57 -2.82 9.76 3.61
CA PHE A 57 -1.70 9.42 2.73
C PHE A 57 -0.62 8.58 3.40
N SER A 58 -0.52 8.58 4.71
CA SER A 58 0.51 7.82 5.43
C SER A 58 0.38 6.31 5.22
N VAL A 59 -0.81 5.80 4.87
CA VAL A 59 -0.97 4.38 4.56
C VAL A 59 -0.18 3.97 3.32
N ASP A 60 -0.07 4.86 2.33
CA ASP A 60 0.74 4.59 1.14
C ASP A 60 2.24 4.55 1.49
N TRP A 61 2.70 5.44 2.37
CA TRP A 61 4.10 5.44 2.80
C TRP A 61 4.45 4.22 3.64
N TRP A 62 3.52 3.72 4.46
CA TRP A 62 3.71 2.44 5.15
C TRP A 62 3.91 1.31 4.13
N ALA A 63 3.06 1.27 3.11
CA ALA A 63 3.15 0.25 2.05
C ALA A 63 4.47 0.36 1.29
N VAL A 64 4.99 1.58 1.05
CA VAL A 64 6.31 1.78 0.43
C VAL A 64 7.40 1.15 1.29
N GLY A 65 7.33 1.31 2.61
CA GLY A 65 8.29 0.67 3.53
C GLY A 65 8.25 -0.84 3.44
N VAL A 66 7.06 -1.42 3.40
CA VAL A 66 6.86 -2.86 3.22
C VAL A 66 7.45 -3.31 1.89
N LEU A 67 7.22 -2.54 0.83
CA LEU A 67 7.72 -2.84 -0.50
C LEU A 67 9.26 -2.85 -0.54
N ILE A 68 9.89 -1.88 0.10
CA ILE A 68 11.35 -1.81 0.18
C ILE A 68 11.90 -3.05 0.90
N TYR A 69 11.27 -3.44 2.00
CA TYR A 69 11.65 -4.64 2.73
C TYR A 69 11.55 -5.88 1.82
N GLU A 70 10.44 -5.99 1.10
CA GLU A 70 10.21 -7.12 0.19
C GLU A 70 11.27 -7.19 -0.90
N MET A 71 11.66 -6.06 -1.47
CA MET A 71 12.69 -6.01 -2.51
C MET A 71 14.06 -6.44 -2.01
N LEU A 72 14.36 -6.20 -0.73
CA LEU A 72 15.65 -6.55 -0.14
C LEU A 72 15.71 -7.98 0.37
N ILE A 73 14.60 -8.50 0.88
CA ILE A 73 14.56 -9.78 1.62
C ILE A 73 13.87 -10.90 0.80
N GLY A 74 12.95 -10.54 -0.10
CA GLY A 74 12.22 -11.50 -0.92
C GLY A 74 10.81 -11.81 -0.44
N VAL A 75 10.49 -11.47 0.81
CA VAL A 75 9.13 -11.59 1.35
C VAL A 75 8.80 -10.34 2.15
N THR A 76 7.50 -10.11 2.39
CA THR A 76 7.07 -8.98 3.21
C THR A 76 7.40 -9.23 4.69
N PRO A 77 7.57 -8.18 5.51
CA PRO A 77 7.90 -8.35 6.94
C PRO A 77 6.82 -9.07 7.74
N PHE A 78 5.58 -9.01 7.28
CA PHE A 78 4.43 -9.61 7.97
C PHE A 78 3.90 -10.85 7.24
N PHE A 79 4.74 -11.47 6.41
CA PHE A 79 4.35 -12.65 5.66
C PHE A 79 3.97 -13.81 6.60
N ASN A 80 2.81 -14.44 6.30
CA ASN A 80 2.32 -15.58 7.07
C ASN A 80 1.52 -16.50 6.14
N ARG A 81 1.91 -17.77 6.07
CA ARG A 81 1.24 -18.76 5.23
C ARG A 81 -0.17 -19.09 5.70
N ASN A 82 -0.48 -18.84 6.97
CA ASN A 82 -1.75 -19.19 7.60
C ASN A 82 -2.67 -17.99 7.79
N LYS A 83 -2.57 -17.02 6.92
CA LYS A 83 -3.30 -15.73 7.01
C LYS A 83 -4.67 -15.83 7.67
#